data_1e36e6f25a0bc358f35e266aac3f8421
#
_entry.id   1e36e6f25a0bc358f35e266aac3f8421
#
_cell.length_a   1.000
_cell.length_b   1.000
_cell.length_c   1.000
_cell.angle_alpha   90.00
_cell.angle_beta   90.00
_cell.angle_gamma   90.00
#
_symmetry.space_group_name_H-M   'P 1'
#
loop_
_entity.id
_entity.type
_entity.pdbx_description
1 polymer ?
#
loop_
_entity_poly.entity_id
_entity_poly.type
_entity_poly.pdbx_seq_one_letter_code
_entity_poly.pdbx_strand_id
1 'polypeptide(L)' 'PIALCMGQLSHNLMLEEYPQSAEFMTPDADGSWTFQADVASFLGIGRFVLGLYDDIQILGCQQFIDYITEKIKRMKE' A
#
# COMPACT_ATOMS: atom_id res chain seq x y z
N PRO A 1 -9.50 -2.83 7.81
CA PRO A 1 -9.20 -2.39 6.44
C PRO A 1 -7.97 -1.48 6.39
N ILE A 2 -7.21 -1.56 5.32
CA ILE A 2 -6.11 -0.63 5.09
C ILE A 2 -6.49 0.37 4.01
N ALA A 3 -5.86 1.54 4.04
CA ALA A 3 -6.07 2.58 3.04
C ALA A 3 -4.72 3.16 2.64
N LEU A 4 -4.45 3.17 1.34
CA LEU A 4 -3.19 3.64 0.77
C LEU A 4 -3.46 4.68 -0.31
N CYS A 5 -2.61 5.71 -0.37
CA CYS A 5 -2.57 6.62 -1.51
C CYS A 5 -1.33 6.25 -2.34
N MET A 6 -1.53 5.97 -3.63
CA MET A 6 -0.48 5.48 -4.50
C MET A 6 -0.29 6.38 -5.70
N GLY A 7 0.98 6.55 -6.12
CA GLY A 7 1.26 7.17 -7.40
C GLY A 7 1.00 6.20 -8.54
N GLN A 8 1.23 6.68 -9.77
CA GLN A 8 0.96 5.88 -10.96
C GLN A 8 1.83 4.62 -11.03
N LEU A 9 3.07 4.70 -10.62
CA LEU A 9 3.98 3.54 -10.63
C LEU A 9 3.44 2.41 -9.74
N SER A 10 3.12 2.74 -8.49
CA SER A 10 2.61 1.75 -7.54
C SER A 10 1.28 1.18 -8.00
N HIS A 11 0.39 2.02 -8.55
CA HIS A 11 -0.87 1.59 -9.10
C HIS A 11 -0.67 0.52 -10.19
N ASN A 12 0.21 0.81 -11.14
CA ASN A 12 0.47 -0.11 -12.24
C ASN A 12 1.08 -1.43 -11.75
N LEU A 13 2.03 -1.36 -10.82
CA LEU A 13 2.66 -2.56 -10.27
C LEU A 13 1.69 -3.40 -9.45
N MET A 14 0.79 -2.75 -8.71
CA MET A 14 -0.23 -3.48 -7.95
C MET A 14 -1.16 -4.25 -8.88
N LEU A 15 -1.55 -3.65 -10.00
CA LEU A 15 -2.39 -4.34 -10.98
C LEU A 15 -1.68 -5.55 -11.59
N GLU A 16 -0.37 -5.48 -11.77
CA GLU A 16 0.41 -6.62 -12.29
C GLU A 16 0.50 -7.76 -11.27
N GLU A 17 0.79 -7.45 -10.00
CA GLU A 17 0.93 -8.47 -8.96
C GLU A 17 -0.40 -8.98 -8.44
N TYR A 18 -1.38 -8.09 -8.33
CA TYR A 18 -2.68 -8.38 -7.74
C TYR A 18 -3.78 -7.83 -8.66
N PRO A 19 -4.07 -8.52 -9.78
CA PRO A 19 -5.06 -8.00 -10.74
C PRO A 19 -6.43 -7.71 -10.16
N GLN A 20 -6.85 -8.46 -9.13
CA GLN A 20 -8.14 -8.25 -8.48
C GLN A 20 -8.20 -6.94 -7.68
N SER A 21 -7.04 -6.33 -7.41
CA SER A 21 -6.98 -5.07 -6.64
C SER A 21 -7.64 -3.91 -7.37
N ALA A 22 -7.85 -4.03 -8.70
CA ALA A 22 -8.47 -2.97 -9.49
C ALA A 22 -9.81 -2.52 -8.92
N GLU A 23 -10.61 -3.43 -8.39
CA GLU A 23 -11.93 -3.10 -7.86
C GLU A 23 -11.87 -2.33 -6.54
N PHE A 24 -10.71 -2.28 -5.90
CA PHE A 24 -10.51 -1.56 -4.64
C PHE A 24 -9.76 -0.25 -4.82
N MET A 25 -9.47 0.16 -6.06
CA MET A 25 -8.74 1.39 -6.36
C MET A 25 -9.63 2.44 -7.00
N THR A 26 -9.51 3.68 -6.50
CA THR A 26 -10.26 4.82 -6.98
C THR A 26 -9.30 5.91 -7.43
N PRO A 27 -9.45 6.46 -8.66
CA PRO A 27 -8.60 7.56 -9.09
C PRO A 27 -8.96 8.85 -8.34
N ASP A 28 -7.92 9.60 -7.99
CA ASP A 28 -8.07 10.90 -7.34
C ASP A 28 -7.84 12.03 -8.34
N ALA A 29 -8.30 13.24 -7.98
CA ALA A 29 -8.23 14.39 -8.88
C ALA A 29 -6.81 14.82 -9.23
N ASP A 30 -5.82 14.48 -8.37
CA ASP A 30 -4.42 14.87 -8.56
C ASP A 30 -3.60 13.83 -9.35
N GLY A 31 -4.25 12.80 -9.87
CA GLY A 31 -3.57 11.75 -10.64
C GLY A 31 -3.06 10.58 -9.80
N SER A 32 -3.26 10.63 -8.49
CA SER A 32 -2.95 9.50 -7.64
C SER A 32 -4.14 8.54 -7.55
N TRP A 33 -3.96 7.45 -6.79
CA TRP A 33 -4.98 6.42 -6.62
C TRP A 33 -5.15 6.08 -5.15
N THR A 34 -6.39 5.89 -4.70
CA THR A 34 -6.68 5.44 -3.35
C THR A 34 -7.06 3.97 -3.38
N PHE A 35 -6.34 3.16 -2.61
CA PHE A 35 -6.62 1.73 -2.45
C PHE A 35 -7.18 1.51 -1.05
N GLN A 36 -8.35 0.86 -0.96
CA GLN A 36 -8.98 0.50 0.32
C GLN A 36 -9.45 -0.94 0.25
N ALA A 37 -8.98 -1.77 1.16
CA ALA A 37 -9.37 -3.18 1.20
C ALA A 37 -9.11 -3.78 2.57
N ASP A 38 -9.85 -4.83 2.89
CA ASP A 38 -9.54 -5.69 4.01
C ASP A 38 -8.51 -6.71 3.56
N VAL A 39 -7.52 -6.96 4.39
CA VAL A 39 -6.47 -7.95 4.09
C VAL A 39 -6.40 -8.97 5.20
N ALA A 40 -6.17 -10.22 4.84
CA ALA A 40 -6.06 -11.32 5.79
C ALA A 40 -4.75 -11.29 6.56
N SER A 41 -3.71 -10.70 5.96
CA SER A 41 -2.37 -10.62 6.54
C SER A 41 -1.65 -9.40 6.00
N PHE A 42 -0.78 -8.82 6.83
CA PHE A 42 0.03 -7.68 6.40
C PHE A 42 1.30 -8.09 5.64
N LEU A 43 1.60 -9.38 5.58
CA LEU A 43 2.88 -9.84 5.03
C LEU A 43 3.07 -9.46 3.56
N GLY A 44 2.11 -9.81 2.71
CA GLY A 44 2.20 -9.52 1.28
C GLY A 44 2.11 -8.06 0.96
N ILE A 45 1.06 -7.39 1.48
CA ILE A 45 0.86 -5.96 1.23
C ILE A 45 1.98 -5.13 1.87
N GLY A 46 2.51 -5.58 3.00
CA GLY A 46 3.62 -4.91 3.65
C GLY A 46 4.88 -4.91 2.81
N ARG A 47 5.20 -6.03 2.18
CA ARG A 47 6.35 -6.12 1.27
C ARG A 47 6.18 -5.19 0.07
N PHE A 48 4.98 -5.14 -0.47
CA PHE A 48 4.67 -4.26 -1.60
C PHE A 48 4.89 -2.79 -1.22
N VAL A 49 4.34 -2.38 -0.07
CA VAL A 49 4.48 -1.00 0.41
C VAL A 49 5.94 -0.66 0.71
N LEU A 50 6.68 -1.55 1.37
CA LEU A 50 8.08 -1.30 1.69
C LEU A 50 8.96 -1.15 0.46
N GLY A 51 8.66 -1.89 -0.60
CA GLY A 51 9.39 -1.78 -1.85
C GLY A 51 9.11 -0.51 -2.62
N LEU A 52 8.02 0.20 -2.30
CA LEU A 52 7.57 1.38 -3.04
C LEU A 52 7.20 2.52 -2.09
N TYR A 53 7.82 2.58 -0.91
CA TYR A 53 7.38 3.54 0.11
C TYR A 53 7.50 5.00 -0.33
N ASP A 54 8.35 5.31 -1.31
CA ASP A 54 8.48 6.66 -1.85
C ASP A 54 7.26 7.06 -2.70
N ASP A 55 6.51 6.08 -3.18
CA ASP A 55 5.37 6.31 -4.07
C ASP A 55 4.04 5.99 -3.39
N ILE A 56 4.06 5.50 -2.15
CA ILE A 56 2.87 5.09 -1.41
C ILE A 56 2.82 5.81 -0.07
N GLN A 57 1.64 6.37 0.24
CA GLN A 57 1.36 6.94 1.55
C GLN A 57 0.28 6.10 2.23
N ILE A 58 0.52 5.71 3.49
CA ILE A 58 -0.46 4.95 4.27
C ILE A 58 -1.44 5.94 4.88
N LEU A 59 -2.73 5.81 4.51
CA LEU A 59 -3.77 6.74 4.95
C LEU A 59 -4.50 6.28 6.19
N GLY A 60 -4.56 4.98 6.44
CA GLY A 60 -5.33 4.46 7.55
C GLY A 60 -4.87 3.11 8.04
N CYS A 61 -5.51 2.62 9.13
CA CYS A 61 -5.19 1.40 9.84
C CYS A 61 -3.89 1.53 10.66
N GLN A 62 -4.06 1.95 11.91
CA GLN A 62 -2.92 2.14 12.81
C GLN A 62 -2.09 0.86 12.97
N GLN A 63 -2.74 -0.29 12.98
CA GLN A 63 -2.04 -1.58 13.09
C GLN A 63 -1.09 -1.81 11.92
N PHE A 64 -1.50 -1.42 10.72
CA PHE A 64 -0.64 -1.56 9.54
C PHE A 64 0.51 -0.55 9.58
N ILE A 65 0.24 0.67 10.02
CA ILE A 65 1.29 1.70 10.19
C ILE A 65 2.34 1.19 11.18
N ASP A 66 1.90 0.62 12.31
CA ASP A 66 2.81 0.07 13.31
C ASP A 66 3.63 -1.09 12.74
N TYR A 67 3.00 -1.96 11.97
CA TYR A 67 3.66 -3.08 11.31
C TYR A 67 4.79 -2.58 10.39
N ILE A 68 4.49 -1.60 9.55
CA ILE A 68 5.47 -1.04 8.61
C ILE A 68 6.60 -0.33 9.35
N THR A 69 6.26 0.44 10.38
CA THR A 69 7.26 1.15 11.19
C THR A 69 8.24 0.18 11.82
N GLU A 70 7.74 -0.93 12.35
CA GLU A 70 8.58 -1.95 12.98
C GLU A 70 9.50 -2.62 11.94
N LYS A 71 8.99 -2.89 10.74
CA LYS A 71 9.80 -3.47 9.67
C LYS A 71 10.92 -2.52 9.23
N ILE A 72 10.63 -1.24 9.12
CA ILE A 72 11.64 -0.24 8.77
C ILE A 72 12.73 -0.19 9.82
N LYS A 73 12.38 -0.22 11.10
CA LYS A 73 13.35 -0.25 12.19
C LYS A 73 14.30 -1.44 12.06
N ARG A 74 13.76 -2.63 11.79
CA ARG A 74 14.56 -3.84 11.63
C ARG A 74 15.50 -3.77 10.44
N MET A 75 15.08 -3.12 9.38
CA MET A 75 15.89 -2.99 8.17
C MET A 75 17.10 -2.09 8.37
N LYS A 76 17.06 -1.19 9.36
CA LYS A 76 18.16 -0.27 9.65
C LYS A 76 19.22 -0.89 10.57
N GLU A 77 18.92 -1.99 11.19
CA GLU A 77 19.81 -2.72 12.04
C GLU A 77 20.56 -3.80 11.27
#